data_e100094c6ceb8faf274a6a8bc968b5fc
#
_entry.id   e100094c6ceb8faf274a6a8bc968b5fc
#
_cell.length_a   1.000
_cell.length_b   1.000
_cell.length_c   1.000
_cell.angle_alpha   90.00
_cell.angle_beta   90.00
_cell.angle_gamma   90.00
#
_symmetry.space_group_name_H-M   'P 1'
#
loop_
_entity.id
_entity.type
_entity.pdbx_description
1 polymer ?
#
loop_
_entity_poly.entity_id
_entity_poly.type
_entity_poly.pdbx_seq_one_letter_code
_entity_poly.pdbx_strand_id
1 'polypeptide(L)'
;MINDGLKLKGKLAISLNGKIIQEVDNLVVTAGKGYVASRMKDATATAMSHMAIGSGSTAAAASDTALGNQLGRVALTSTTVSNAVVTYVASFPAGTGTGAVTEAAILNASSGGTMPVSYTHLTLPTSFLV
;
A
#
# COMPACT_ATOMS: atom_id res chain seq x y z
N MET A 1 -12.55 9.03 -33.14
CA MET A 1 -11.59 8.31 -32.30
C MET A 1 -12.25 7.91 -30.98
N ILE A 2 -12.07 6.67 -30.60
CA ILE A 2 -12.57 6.17 -29.31
C ILE A 2 -11.41 6.23 -28.32
N ASN A 3 -11.64 6.91 -27.19
CA ASN A 3 -10.66 6.96 -26.12
C ASN A 3 -11.14 6.09 -24.97
N ASP A 4 -10.40 5.03 -24.67
CA ASP A 4 -10.64 4.20 -23.51
C ASP A 4 -9.60 4.51 -22.44
N GLY A 5 -10.04 4.77 -21.23
CA GLY A 5 -9.17 5.04 -20.11
C GLY A 5 -9.30 3.97 -19.03
N LEU A 6 -8.18 3.54 -18.48
CA LEU A 6 -8.14 2.68 -17.30
C LEU A 6 -7.85 3.54 -16.10
N LYS A 7 -8.79 3.57 -15.15
CA LYS A 7 -8.60 4.27 -13.88
C LYS A 7 -8.29 3.26 -12.79
N LEU A 8 -7.27 3.56 -12.00
CA LEU A 8 -6.88 2.75 -10.85
C LEU A 8 -7.30 3.49 -9.58
N LYS A 9 -8.02 2.79 -8.72
CA LYS A 9 -8.42 3.29 -7.40
C LYS A 9 -7.95 2.31 -6.35
N GLY A 10 -7.58 2.82 -5.21
CA GLY A 10 -7.22 1.98 -4.09
C GLY A 10 -7.93 2.41 -2.81
N LYS A 11 -8.15 1.46 -1.93
CA LYS A 11 -8.73 1.68 -0.61
C LYS A 11 -7.92 0.90 0.41
N LEU A 12 -7.62 1.54 1.53
CA LEU A 12 -6.94 0.91 2.66
C LEU A 12 -7.92 0.74 3.81
N ALA A 13 -8.03 -0.48 4.31
CA ALA A 13 -8.78 -0.75 5.53
C ALA A 13 -7.81 -1.22 6.61
N ILE A 14 -7.92 -0.63 7.80
CA ILE A 14 -7.07 -0.96 8.94
C ILE A 14 -7.95 -1.62 9.99
N SER A 15 -7.53 -2.81 10.42
CA SER A 15 -8.23 -3.57 11.45
C SER A 15 -7.33 -3.75 12.67
N LEU A 16 -7.96 -3.72 13.84
CA LEU A 16 -7.30 -4.03 15.11
C LEU A 16 -8.15 -5.08 15.81
N ASN A 17 -7.55 -6.22 16.14
CA ASN A 17 -8.24 -7.35 16.78
C ASN A 17 -9.50 -7.79 16.02
N GLY A 18 -9.42 -7.81 14.68
CA GLY A 18 -10.51 -8.25 13.81
C GLY A 18 -11.58 -7.20 13.54
N LYS A 19 -11.46 -5.99 14.11
CA LYS A 19 -12.42 -4.92 13.90
C LYS A 19 -11.83 -3.82 13.04
N ILE A 20 -12.54 -3.42 11.98
CA ILE A 20 -12.10 -2.30 11.13
C ILE A 20 -12.23 -1.00 11.93
N ILE A 21 -11.13 -0.30 12.08
CA ILE A 21 -11.07 0.97 12.82
C ILE A 21 -10.92 2.18 11.90
N GLN A 22 -10.51 1.97 10.65
CA GLN A 22 -10.37 3.05 9.69
C GLN A 22 -10.42 2.49 8.27
N GLU A 23 -11.05 3.23 7.37
CA GLU A 23 -11.10 2.90 5.95
C GLU A 23 -10.93 4.20 5.17
N VAL A 24 -9.93 4.25 4.28
CA VAL A 24 -9.56 5.46 3.56
C VAL A 24 -9.21 5.15 2.11
N ASP A 25 -9.40 6.12 1.24
CA ASP A 25 -8.92 6.02 -0.14
C ASP A 25 -7.42 6.27 -0.15
N ASN A 26 -6.69 5.50 -0.97
CA ASN A 26 -5.26 5.71 -1.16
C ASN A 26 -4.96 6.28 -2.53
N LEU A 27 -3.71 6.67 -2.75
CA LEU A 27 -3.23 7.24 -4.01
C LEU A 27 -2.42 6.20 -4.77
N VAL A 28 -2.80 5.94 -6.03
CA VAL A 28 -1.98 5.15 -6.95
C VAL A 28 -0.95 6.08 -7.55
N VAL A 29 0.32 5.88 -7.17
CA VAL A 29 1.41 6.75 -7.61
C VAL A 29 1.82 6.44 -9.06
N THR A 30 2.55 7.36 -9.70
CA THR A 30 2.99 7.20 -11.09
C THR A 30 3.81 5.93 -11.30
N ALA A 31 4.69 5.59 -10.36
CA ALA A 31 5.46 4.35 -10.40
C ALA A 31 4.55 3.11 -10.42
N GLY A 32 3.43 3.17 -9.71
CA GLY A 32 2.44 2.08 -9.72
C GLY A 32 1.73 1.91 -11.05
N LYS A 33 1.44 3.02 -11.72
CA LYS A 33 0.85 2.97 -13.06
C LYS A 33 1.81 2.32 -14.05
N GLY A 34 3.10 2.67 -13.97
CA GLY A 34 4.14 2.02 -14.76
C GLY A 34 4.29 0.53 -14.44
N TYR A 35 4.15 0.16 -13.17
CA TYR A 35 4.14 -1.24 -12.75
C TYR A 35 3.00 -2.02 -13.44
N VAL A 36 1.79 -1.48 -13.42
CA VAL A 36 0.63 -2.13 -14.08
C VAL A 36 0.89 -2.30 -15.57
N ALA A 37 1.40 -1.26 -16.23
CA ALA A 37 1.74 -1.32 -17.65
C ALA A 37 2.77 -2.42 -17.94
N SER A 38 3.81 -2.53 -17.10
CA SER A 38 4.82 -3.58 -17.24
C SER A 38 4.21 -4.97 -17.09
N ARG A 39 3.35 -5.16 -16.11
CA ARG A 39 2.68 -6.46 -15.89
C ARG A 39 1.78 -6.83 -17.07
N MET A 40 1.13 -5.85 -17.68
CA MET A 40 0.29 -6.10 -18.85
C MET A 40 1.10 -6.47 -20.07
N LYS A 41 2.31 -5.90 -20.21
CA LYS A 41 3.19 -6.15 -21.36
C LYS A 41 3.77 -7.57 -21.35
N ASP A 42 4.53 -7.90 -20.32
CA ASP A 42 5.31 -9.15 -20.30
C ASP A 42 5.53 -9.71 -18.89
N ALA A 43 4.94 -9.08 -17.89
CA ALA A 43 5.05 -9.51 -16.49
C ALA A 43 6.50 -9.57 -15.98
N THR A 44 7.41 -8.72 -16.53
CA THR A 44 8.80 -8.68 -16.03
C THR A 44 8.89 -8.05 -14.65
N ALA A 45 7.99 -7.12 -14.29
CA ALA A 45 7.95 -6.59 -12.95
C ALA A 45 7.48 -7.66 -11.96
N THR A 46 8.16 -7.76 -10.82
CA THR A 46 7.81 -8.73 -9.79
C THR A 46 6.46 -8.41 -9.17
N ALA A 47 5.66 -9.43 -8.88
CA ALA A 47 4.35 -9.25 -8.25
C ALA A 47 4.48 -8.59 -6.88
N MET A 48 3.44 -7.86 -6.45
CA MET A 48 3.38 -7.29 -5.11
C MET A 48 3.48 -8.38 -4.07
N SER A 49 4.33 -8.18 -3.08
CA SER A 49 4.67 -9.21 -2.09
C SER A 49 4.71 -8.71 -0.65
N HIS A 50 4.73 -7.40 -0.43
CA HIS A 50 4.92 -6.83 0.90
C HIS A 50 4.02 -5.63 1.12
N MET A 51 3.72 -5.37 2.39
CA MET A 51 3.05 -4.16 2.83
C MET A 51 3.93 -3.50 3.88
N ALA A 52 4.01 -2.17 3.82
CA ALA A 52 4.80 -1.38 4.76
C ALA A 52 3.94 -0.34 5.43
N ILE A 53 4.30 0.00 6.66
CA ILE A 53 3.71 1.10 7.41
C ILE A 53 4.81 2.03 7.89
N GLY A 54 4.46 3.28 8.11
CA GLY A 54 5.44 4.28 8.48
C GLY A 54 4.85 5.46 9.25
N SER A 55 5.71 6.39 9.61
CA SER A 55 5.37 7.57 10.39
C SER A 55 5.66 8.88 9.66
N GLY A 56 5.78 8.85 8.34
CA GLY A 56 5.97 10.04 7.53
C GLY A 56 4.76 10.98 7.62
N SER A 57 5.02 12.28 7.61
CA SER A 57 3.99 13.31 7.79
C SER A 57 3.70 14.10 6.51
N THR A 58 4.48 13.92 5.47
CA THR A 58 4.25 14.59 4.18
C THR A 58 3.10 13.91 3.44
N ALA A 59 2.17 14.70 2.91
CA ALA A 59 1.04 14.18 2.15
C ALA A 59 1.53 13.32 0.97
N ALA A 60 0.79 12.24 0.68
CA ALA A 60 1.09 11.39 -0.46
C ALA A 60 1.00 12.18 -1.76
N ALA A 61 1.96 11.97 -2.66
CA ALA A 61 2.03 12.64 -3.96
C ALA A 61 2.24 11.60 -5.06
N ALA A 62 1.77 11.91 -6.26
CA ALA A 62 1.86 10.99 -7.40
C ALA A 62 3.31 10.62 -7.75
N SER A 63 4.27 11.48 -7.42
CA SER A 63 5.69 11.25 -7.66
C SER A 63 6.37 10.37 -6.60
N ASP A 64 5.65 9.96 -5.56
CA ASP A 64 6.25 9.19 -4.48
C ASP A 64 6.73 7.82 -4.97
N THR A 65 7.89 7.39 -4.47
CA THR A 65 8.47 6.08 -4.76
C THR A 65 8.77 5.28 -3.48
N ALA A 66 8.62 5.89 -2.31
CA ALA A 66 8.87 5.27 -1.02
C ALA A 66 8.06 5.99 0.06
N LEU A 67 7.86 5.32 1.20
CA LEU A 67 7.30 5.96 2.39
C LEU A 67 8.25 7.02 2.92
N GLY A 68 7.70 8.04 3.57
CA GLY A 68 8.49 9.10 4.18
C GLY A 68 9.40 8.59 5.30
N ASN A 69 8.86 7.71 6.15
CA ASN A 69 9.64 7.08 7.22
C ASN A 69 9.07 5.70 7.54
N GLN A 70 9.60 4.67 6.89
CA GLN A 70 9.14 3.30 7.09
C GLN A 70 9.46 2.81 8.50
N LEU A 71 8.45 2.31 9.21
CA LEU A 71 8.59 1.70 10.52
C LEU A 71 8.69 0.18 10.44
N GLY A 72 8.00 -0.43 9.49
CA GLY A 72 8.01 -1.88 9.32
C GLY A 72 7.49 -2.30 7.96
N ARG A 73 7.90 -3.49 7.55
CA ARG A 73 7.46 -4.10 6.28
C ARG A 73 7.31 -5.60 6.50
N VAL A 74 6.17 -6.13 6.11
CA VAL A 74 5.87 -7.56 6.26
C VAL A 74 5.44 -8.15 4.91
N ALA A 75 5.64 -9.45 4.76
CA ALA A 75 5.13 -10.18 3.61
C ALA A 75 3.60 -10.19 3.65
N LEU A 76 2.98 -10.16 2.47
CA LEU A 76 1.54 -10.26 2.36
C LEU A 76 1.07 -11.63 2.87
N THR A 77 -0.01 -11.62 3.63
CA THR A 77 -0.67 -12.85 4.09
C THR A 77 -1.42 -13.51 2.94
N SER A 78 -2.08 -12.70 2.11
CA SER A 78 -2.81 -13.18 0.95
C SER A 78 -2.95 -12.11 -0.11
N THR A 79 -3.12 -12.55 -1.34
CA THR A 79 -3.47 -11.70 -2.48
C THR A 79 -4.57 -12.43 -3.25
N THR A 80 -5.71 -11.80 -3.42
CA THR A 80 -6.85 -12.39 -4.12
C THR A 80 -7.35 -11.45 -5.21
N VAL A 81 -7.86 -12.04 -6.28
CA VAL A 81 -8.46 -11.28 -7.39
C VAL A 81 -9.91 -11.70 -7.53
N SER A 82 -10.80 -10.71 -7.58
CA SER A 82 -12.21 -10.92 -7.87
C SER A 82 -12.64 -9.86 -8.88
N ASN A 83 -12.98 -10.30 -10.06
CA ASN A 83 -13.29 -9.41 -11.19
C ASN A 83 -12.11 -8.42 -11.42
N ALA A 84 -12.34 -7.14 -11.28
CA ALA A 84 -11.35 -6.10 -11.49
C ALA A 84 -10.70 -5.61 -10.18
N VAL A 85 -10.87 -6.35 -9.08
CA VAL A 85 -10.37 -5.95 -7.76
C VAL A 85 -9.29 -6.92 -7.30
N VAL A 86 -8.14 -6.38 -6.92
CA VAL A 86 -7.07 -7.12 -6.23
C VAL A 86 -7.10 -6.72 -4.77
N THR A 87 -7.16 -7.71 -3.88
CA THR A 87 -7.15 -7.48 -2.44
C THR A 87 -5.86 -8.03 -1.84
N TYR A 88 -5.10 -7.16 -1.21
CA TYR A 88 -3.87 -7.51 -0.49
C TYR A 88 -4.13 -7.46 1.00
N VAL A 89 -3.73 -8.51 1.71
CA VAL A 89 -3.88 -8.60 3.16
C VAL A 89 -2.52 -8.81 3.80
N ALA A 90 -2.24 -8.08 4.86
CA ALA A 90 -1.04 -8.25 5.65
C ALA A 90 -1.36 -8.04 7.13
N SER A 91 -0.62 -8.74 7.99
CA SER A 91 -0.74 -8.60 9.44
C SER A 91 0.58 -8.13 10.00
N PHE A 92 0.52 -7.09 10.84
CA PHE A 92 1.70 -6.56 11.50
C PHE A 92 1.66 -7.01 12.97
N PRO A 93 2.49 -7.98 13.35
CA PRO A 93 2.51 -8.44 14.74
C PRO A 93 3.09 -7.36 15.65
N ALA A 94 2.81 -7.48 16.94
CA ALA A 94 3.35 -6.57 17.95
C ALA A 94 4.87 -6.51 17.84
N GLY A 95 5.42 -5.30 17.90
CA GLY A 95 6.85 -5.07 17.77
C GLY A 95 7.35 -4.86 16.35
N THR A 96 6.51 -5.12 15.34
CA THR A 96 6.84 -4.84 13.94
C THR A 96 6.13 -3.57 13.51
N GLY A 97 6.90 -2.52 13.18
CA GLY A 97 6.32 -1.24 12.80
C GLY A 97 5.77 -0.45 13.98
N THR A 98 6.37 -0.61 15.15
CA THR A 98 5.94 0.11 16.35
C THR A 98 6.17 1.61 16.20
N GLY A 99 5.14 2.40 16.54
CA GLY A 99 5.21 3.85 16.49
C GLY A 99 3.86 4.46 16.11
N ALA A 100 3.88 5.76 15.86
CA ALA A 100 2.69 6.47 15.39
C ALA A 100 2.55 6.23 13.88
N VAL A 101 1.68 5.33 13.49
CA VAL A 101 1.48 4.96 12.08
C VAL A 101 0.62 6.02 11.40
N THR A 102 1.20 6.65 10.38
CA THR A 102 0.53 7.71 9.60
C THR A 102 0.54 7.46 8.10
N GLU A 103 1.25 6.45 7.63
CA GLU A 103 1.37 6.13 6.21
C GLU A 103 1.43 4.63 5.98
N ALA A 104 1.07 4.20 4.79
CA ALA A 104 1.12 2.80 4.39
C ALA A 104 1.38 2.67 2.89
N ALA A 105 1.95 1.55 2.47
CA ALA A 105 2.22 1.27 1.06
C ALA A 105 2.27 -0.22 0.79
N ILE A 106 2.11 -0.58 -0.49
CA ILE A 106 2.31 -1.94 -0.99
C ILE A 106 3.55 -1.91 -1.88
N LEU A 107 4.38 -2.95 -1.78
CA LEU A 107 5.65 -3.04 -2.48
C LEU A 107 5.86 -4.44 -3.04
N ASN A 108 6.74 -4.54 -4.05
CA ASN A 108 7.05 -5.81 -4.70
C ASN A 108 8.40 -6.42 -4.27
N ALA A 109 8.91 -6.03 -3.12
CA ALA A 109 10.16 -6.55 -2.59
C ALA A 109 10.21 -6.42 -1.08
N SER A 110 11.06 -7.24 -0.43
CA SER A 110 11.30 -7.16 1.01
C SER A 110 12.09 -5.91 1.41
N SER A 111 12.77 -5.28 0.44
CA SER A 111 13.57 -4.07 0.62
C SER A 111 13.60 -3.32 -0.70
N GLY A 112 13.45 -2.01 -0.68
CA GLY A 112 13.37 -1.22 -1.91
C GLY A 112 12.12 -1.57 -2.71
N GLY A 113 12.27 -1.78 -4.02
CA GLY A 113 11.18 -2.22 -4.89
C GLY A 113 10.27 -1.09 -5.37
N THR A 114 9.21 -1.47 -6.06
CA THR A 114 8.20 -0.55 -6.60
C THR A 114 7.06 -0.40 -5.60
N MET A 115 6.65 0.84 -5.36
CA MET A 115 5.53 1.19 -4.48
C MET A 115 4.39 1.74 -5.34
N PRO A 116 3.39 0.91 -5.72
CA PRO A 116 2.32 1.36 -6.62
C PRO A 116 1.26 2.22 -5.95
N VAL A 117 1.08 2.09 -4.64
CA VAL A 117 0.09 2.86 -3.90
C VAL A 117 0.69 3.37 -2.60
N SER A 118 0.27 4.55 -2.18
CA SER A 118 0.71 5.18 -0.95
C SER A 118 -0.46 5.90 -0.29
N TYR A 119 -0.45 5.96 1.03
CA TYR A 119 -1.37 6.79 1.79
C TYR A 119 -0.63 7.40 2.98
N THR A 120 -0.85 8.71 3.18
CA THR A 120 -0.33 9.44 4.33
C THR A 120 -1.49 10.08 5.08
N HIS A 121 -1.25 10.46 6.33
CA HIS A 121 -2.23 11.08 7.22
C HIS A 121 -3.29 10.10 7.75
N LEU A 122 -2.90 8.84 7.97
CA LEU A 122 -3.71 7.93 8.77
C LEU A 122 -3.84 8.50 10.18
N THR A 123 -5.07 8.58 10.67
CA THR A 123 -5.34 9.02 12.03
C THR A 123 -5.75 7.82 12.85
N LEU A 124 -4.78 7.26 13.58
CA LEU A 124 -5.03 6.11 14.44
C LEU A 124 -5.17 6.55 15.89
N PRO A 125 -5.95 5.81 16.70
CA PRO A 125 -6.03 6.09 18.13
C PRO A 125 -4.64 6.07 18.78
N THR A 126 -4.42 6.94 19.76
CA THR A 126 -3.11 7.00 20.44
C THR A 126 -2.74 5.70 21.14
N SER A 127 -3.72 4.86 21.43
CA SER A 127 -3.48 3.53 21.98
C SER A 127 -3.14 2.48 20.92
N PHE A 128 -3.15 2.83 19.65
CA PHE A 128 -2.80 1.90 18.57
C PHE A 128 -1.28 1.89 18.41
N LEU A 129 -0.65 0.80 18.81
CA LEU A 129 0.77 0.54 18.61
C LEU A 129 0.92 -0.79 17.88
N VAL A 130 1.69 -0.75 16.84
CA VAL A 130 1.94 -1.95 16.03
C VAL A 130 3.23 -2.62 16.47
#